data_aecb238739cb8dade15be341d1b6d16c
#
_entry.id   aecb238739cb8dade15be341d1b6d16c
#
_cell.length_a   1.000
_cell.length_b   1.000
_cell.length_c   1.000
_cell.angle_alpha   90.00
_cell.angle_beta   90.00
_cell.angle_gamma   90.00
#
_symmetry.space_group_name_H-M   'P 1'
#
loop_
_entity.id
_entity.type
_entity.pdbx_description
1 polymer ?
#
loop_
_entity_poly.entity_id
_entity_poly.type
_entity_poly.pdbx_seq_one_letter_code
_entity_poly.pdbx_strand_id
1 'polypeptide(L)'
;MFDILIKHANLPDDRKNFDIAIQNKKIVAIDRNLIGEAVRTIDATDKLVSPSHVDSHFHLDATLTLGQPRFNESGTLLEGIQLWDELKPHLTIELIKKRARKLCHWAIANGCLAIRSHVDISDDRSVSYTHLTLPTNREV
;
A
#
# COMPACT_ATOMS: atom_id res chain seq x y z
N MET A 1 7.13 -26.04 -15.24
CA MET A 1 6.84 -24.73 -15.89
C MET A 1 6.52 -23.74 -14.78
N PHE A 2 7.16 -22.59 -14.76
CA PHE A 2 6.95 -21.53 -13.77
C PHE A 2 5.74 -20.66 -14.17
N ASP A 3 5.11 -20.01 -13.19
CA ASP A 3 4.08 -19.00 -13.50
C ASP A 3 4.76 -17.71 -14.02
N ILE A 4 5.83 -17.29 -13.33
CA ILE A 4 6.63 -16.12 -13.69
C ILE A 4 8.11 -16.45 -13.52
N LEU A 5 8.92 -16.03 -14.49
CA LEU A 5 10.37 -16.03 -14.41
C LEU A 5 10.88 -14.60 -14.60
N ILE A 6 11.47 -14.03 -13.55
CA ILE A 6 12.11 -12.72 -13.61
C ILE A 6 13.60 -12.97 -13.87
N LYS A 7 14.12 -12.37 -14.93
CA LYS A 7 15.52 -12.55 -15.39
C LYS A 7 16.36 -11.33 -15.08
N HIS A 8 17.63 -11.55 -14.77
CA HIS A 8 18.67 -10.53 -14.64
C HIS A 8 18.41 -9.45 -13.58
N ALA A 9 17.71 -9.78 -12.50
CA ALA A 9 17.36 -8.84 -11.43
C ALA A 9 18.57 -8.48 -10.56
N ASN A 10 18.61 -7.24 -10.08
CA ASN A 10 19.43 -6.85 -8.93
C ASN A 10 18.59 -6.99 -7.66
N LEU A 11 19.18 -7.51 -6.58
CA LEU A 11 18.52 -7.73 -5.30
C LEU A 11 18.99 -6.73 -4.25
N PRO A 12 18.21 -6.47 -3.18
CA PRO A 12 18.56 -5.48 -2.16
C PRO A 12 19.85 -5.75 -1.38
N ASP A 13 20.33 -7.00 -1.38
CA ASP A 13 21.54 -7.46 -0.70
C ASP A 13 22.78 -7.42 -1.61
N ASP A 14 22.79 -6.52 -2.58
CA ASP A 14 23.86 -6.32 -3.57
C ASP A 14 24.11 -7.50 -4.53
N ARG A 15 23.32 -8.55 -4.49
CA ARG A 15 23.35 -9.61 -5.50
C ARG A 15 22.87 -9.06 -6.84
N LYS A 16 23.67 -9.21 -7.88
CA LYS A 16 23.36 -8.71 -9.23
C LYS A 16 23.18 -9.87 -10.21
N ASN A 17 22.31 -9.63 -11.18
CA ASN A 17 22.05 -10.54 -12.29
C ASN A 17 21.56 -11.92 -11.82
N PHE A 18 20.55 -11.91 -10.95
CA PHE A 18 19.86 -13.10 -10.46
C PHE A 18 18.51 -13.27 -11.15
N ASP A 19 18.12 -14.52 -11.33
CA ASP A 19 16.80 -14.90 -11.79
C ASP A 19 15.94 -15.32 -10.61
N ILE A 20 14.64 -15.03 -10.68
CA ILE A 20 13.64 -15.37 -9.67
C ILE A 20 12.53 -16.16 -10.34
N ALA A 21 12.32 -17.40 -9.90
CA ALA A 21 11.23 -18.25 -10.38
C ALA A 21 10.09 -18.26 -9.38
N ILE A 22 8.88 -18.02 -9.87
CA ILE A 22 7.65 -18.01 -9.10
C ILE A 22 6.72 -19.10 -9.65
N GLN A 23 6.19 -19.92 -8.73
CA GLN A 23 5.22 -20.96 -9.03
C GLN A 23 4.22 -21.08 -7.89
N ASN A 24 2.94 -21.20 -8.21
CA ASN A 24 1.84 -21.27 -7.23
C ASN A 24 1.91 -20.11 -6.22
N LYS A 25 2.12 -18.88 -6.71
CA LYS A 25 2.23 -17.64 -5.90
C LYS A 25 3.40 -17.62 -4.91
N LYS A 26 4.38 -18.49 -5.04
CA LYS A 26 5.56 -18.58 -4.17
C LYS A 26 6.84 -18.47 -4.98
N ILE A 27 7.85 -17.82 -4.41
CA ILE A 27 9.20 -17.86 -4.94
C ILE A 27 9.73 -19.28 -4.68
N VAL A 28 10.05 -20.01 -5.75
CA VAL A 28 10.54 -21.40 -5.67
C VAL A 28 12.05 -21.49 -5.91
N ALA A 29 12.64 -20.50 -6.56
CA ALA A 29 14.09 -20.42 -6.75
C ALA A 29 14.54 -18.96 -6.93
N ILE A 30 15.74 -18.67 -6.42
CA ILE A 30 16.51 -17.46 -6.71
C ILE A 30 17.94 -17.92 -7.00
N ASP A 31 18.36 -17.83 -8.23
CA ASP A 31 19.70 -18.27 -8.66
C ASP A 31 20.10 -17.55 -9.95
N ARG A 32 21.34 -17.78 -10.41
CA ARG A 32 21.79 -17.29 -11.71
C ARG A 32 21.44 -18.30 -12.82
N ASN A 33 21.03 -17.78 -13.97
CA ASN A 33 20.78 -18.59 -15.17
C ASN A 33 19.77 -19.73 -14.95
N LEU A 34 18.66 -19.46 -14.25
CA LEU A 34 17.59 -20.44 -14.10
C LEU A 34 17.06 -20.88 -15.46
N ILE A 35 17.05 -22.19 -15.67
CA ILE A 35 16.54 -22.83 -16.89
C ILE A 35 15.14 -23.35 -16.61
N GLY A 36 14.21 -23.04 -17.51
CA GLY A 36 12.83 -23.52 -17.41
C GLY A 36 11.86 -22.66 -18.22
N GLU A 37 10.78 -23.26 -18.63
CA GLU A 37 9.66 -22.54 -19.27
C GLU A 37 8.84 -21.80 -18.23
N ALA A 38 8.32 -20.63 -18.59
CA ALA A 38 7.43 -19.84 -17.76
C ALA A 38 6.24 -19.32 -18.59
N VAL A 39 5.08 -19.18 -17.94
CA VAL A 39 3.91 -18.56 -18.54
C VAL A 39 4.21 -17.10 -18.89
N ARG A 40 4.97 -16.42 -18.03
CA ARG A 40 5.42 -15.04 -18.23
C ARG A 40 6.89 -14.89 -17.85
N THR A 41 7.68 -14.32 -18.76
CA THR A 41 9.06 -13.92 -18.46
C THR A 41 9.15 -12.40 -18.40
N ILE A 42 9.85 -11.88 -17.39
CA ILE A 42 10.09 -10.45 -17.18
C ILE A 42 11.59 -10.23 -17.20
N ASP A 43 12.07 -9.39 -18.11
CA ASP A 43 13.46 -8.93 -18.09
C ASP A 43 13.60 -7.77 -17.10
N ALA A 44 14.39 -7.98 -16.07
CA ALA A 44 14.70 -7.02 -15.02
C ALA A 44 16.15 -6.52 -15.09
N THR A 45 16.76 -6.55 -16.26
CA THR A 45 18.10 -6.01 -16.47
C THR A 45 18.18 -4.57 -15.98
N ASP A 46 19.19 -4.28 -15.13
CA ASP A 46 19.41 -2.98 -14.46
C ASP A 46 18.29 -2.52 -13.52
N LYS A 47 17.38 -3.42 -13.17
CA LYS A 47 16.29 -3.12 -12.22
C LYS A 47 16.52 -3.79 -10.87
N LEU A 48 16.15 -3.07 -9.81
CA LEU A 48 16.05 -3.63 -8.48
C LEU A 48 14.72 -4.39 -8.34
N VAL A 49 14.79 -5.64 -7.90
CA VAL A 49 13.63 -6.44 -7.50
C VAL A 49 13.70 -6.64 -6.00
N SER A 50 12.75 -6.08 -5.27
CA SER A 50 12.68 -6.12 -3.82
C SER A 50 11.34 -6.69 -3.35
N PRO A 51 11.22 -7.11 -2.09
CA PRO A 51 9.93 -7.28 -1.45
C PRO A 51 9.08 -6.01 -1.57
N SER A 52 7.76 -6.16 -1.45
CA SER A 52 6.85 -5.01 -1.44
C SER A 52 7.17 -4.04 -0.30
N HIS A 53 6.84 -2.77 -0.52
CA HIS A 53 6.92 -1.76 0.53
C HIS A 53 5.83 -2.00 1.59
N VAL A 54 6.16 -1.63 2.82
CA VAL A 54 5.24 -1.62 3.95
C VAL A 54 5.17 -0.19 4.49
N ASP A 55 3.98 0.37 4.52
CA ASP A 55 3.74 1.64 5.21
C ASP A 55 3.36 1.33 6.67
N SER A 56 4.26 1.63 7.58
CA SER A 56 4.12 1.29 8.99
C SER A 56 3.31 2.30 9.80
N HIS A 57 2.97 3.46 9.24
CA HIS A 57 2.19 4.49 9.91
C HIS A 57 1.40 5.34 8.92
N PHE A 58 0.11 5.11 8.85
CA PHE A 58 -0.80 5.83 7.97
C PHE A 58 -2.15 6.11 8.64
N HIS A 59 -2.89 7.11 8.14
CA HIS A 59 -4.24 7.45 8.58
C HIS A 59 -5.22 7.30 7.41
N LEU A 60 -5.78 6.10 7.24
CA LEU A 60 -6.74 5.82 6.16
C LEU A 60 -8.07 6.56 6.33
N ASP A 61 -8.45 6.89 7.55
CA ASP A 61 -9.65 7.66 7.87
C ASP A 61 -9.55 9.12 7.39
N ALA A 62 -8.36 9.72 7.52
CA ALA A 62 -8.12 11.11 7.15
C ALA A 62 -7.57 11.30 5.73
N THR A 63 -7.32 10.21 5.00
CA THR A 63 -6.70 10.28 3.68
C THR A 63 -7.56 11.00 2.64
N LEU A 64 -6.91 11.66 1.67
CA LEU A 64 -7.54 12.33 0.52
C LEU A 64 -8.56 13.41 0.93
N THR A 65 -8.25 14.17 1.98
CA THR A 65 -9.08 15.27 2.49
C THR A 65 -8.49 16.64 2.20
N LEU A 66 -7.41 16.72 1.42
CA LEU A 66 -6.79 18.00 1.06
C LEU A 66 -7.83 18.99 0.50
N GLY A 67 -7.86 20.20 1.07
CA GLY A 67 -8.81 21.23 0.70
C GLY A 67 -10.22 21.08 1.30
N GLN A 68 -10.40 20.13 2.24
CA GLN A 68 -11.68 19.90 2.91
C GLN A 68 -11.53 20.07 4.43
N PRO A 69 -12.45 20.83 5.05
CA PRO A 69 -13.52 21.69 4.48
C PRO A 69 -12.95 22.93 3.79
N ARG A 70 -11.70 23.27 4.07
CA ARG A 70 -10.93 24.40 3.50
C ARG A 70 -9.44 24.02 3.44
N PHE A 71 -8.62 24.89 2.86
CA PHE A 71 -7.16 24.69 2.88
C PHE A 71 -6.54 25.09 4.23
N ASN A 72 -5.42 24.44 4.58
CA ASN A 72 -4.56 24.86 5.66
C ASN A 72 -3.70 26.03 5.17
N GLU A 73 -4.02 27.24 5.63
CA GLU A 73 -3.37 28.47 5.16
C GLU A 73 -2.06 28.75 5.89
N SER A 74 -2.01 28.44 7.19
CA SER A 74 -0.80 28.67 8.00
C SER A 74 0.27 27.59 7.80
N GLY A 75 -0.08 26.44 7.26
CA GLY A 75 0.80 25.27 7.14
C GLY A 75 1.16 24.63 8.48
N THR A 76 0.49 25.02 9.58
CA THR A 76 0.79 24.51 10.92
C THR A 76 0.02 23.23 11.22
N LEU A 77 0.58 22.40 12.10
CA LEU A 77 -0.09 21.22 12.62
C LEU A 77 -1.37 21.59 13.39
N LEU A 78 -1.35 22.68 14.14
CA LEU A 78 -2.51 23.11 14.92
C LEU A 78 -3.71 23.40 14.01
N GLU A 79 -3.50 24.15 12.93
CA GLU A 79 -4.58 24.39 11.95
C GLU A 79 -5.01 23.09 11.28
N GLY A 80 -4.09 22.17 11.01
CA GLY A 80 -4.44 20.84 10.50
C GLY A 80 -5.38 20.06 11.42
N ILE A 81 -5.15 20.13 12.74
CA ILE A 81 -6.04 19.53 13.75
C ILE A 81 -7.41 20.22 13.75
N GLN A 82 -7.44 21.55 13.70
CA GLN A 82 -8.69 22.32 13.63
C GLN A 82 -9.51 21.96 12.38
N LEU A 83 -8.87 21.87 11.22
CA LEU A 83 -9.50 21.45 9.97
C LEU A 83 -10.09 20.05 10.06
N TRP A 84 -9.38 19.14 10.73
CA TRP A 84 -9.89 17.78 10.98
C TRP A 84 -11.13 17.81 11.86
N ASP A 85 -11.13 18.61 12.93
CA ASP A 85 -12.30 18.78 13.81
C ASP A 85 -13.48 19.43 13.07
N GLU A 86 -13.23 20.41 12.21
CA GLU A 86 -14.25 21.01 11.33
C GLU A 86 -14.84 20.00 10.33
N LEU A 87 -14.01 19.06 9.83
CA LEU A 87 -14.44 18.07 8.84
C LEU A 87 -15.22 16.89 9.46
N LYS A 88 -14.88 16.48 10.68
CA LYS A 88 -15.50 15.32 11.36
C LYS A 88 -17.03 15.27 11.30
N PRO A 89 -17.77 16.36 11.57
CA PRO A 89 -19.24 16.34 11.52
C PRO A 89 -19.81 15.94 10.16
N HIS A 90 -19.05 16.11 9.09
CA HIS A 90 -19.44 15.84 7.71
C HIS A 90 -18.99 14.47 7.20
N LEU A 91 -18.24 13.73 8.02
CA LEU A 91 -17.76 12.40 7.65
C LEU A 91 -18.89 11.38 7.70
N THR A 92 -18.96 10.57 6.66
CA THR A 92 -19.80 9.38 6.62
C THR A 92 -18.93 8.14 6.38
N ILE A 93 -19.43 7.00 6.82
CA ILE A 93 -18.80 5.70 6.61
C ILE A 93 -18.44 5.48 5.14
N GLU A 94 -19.38 5.78 4.26
CA GLU A 94 -19.19 5.56 2.82
C GLU A 94 -18.11 6.48 2.22
N LEU A 95 -18.04 7.74 2.66
CA LEU A 95 -16.97 8.66 2.24
C LEU A 95 -15.59 8.17 2.71
N ILE A 96 -15.48 7.74 3.96
CA ILE A 96 -14.22 7.20 4.51
C ILE A 96 -13.81 5.96 3.72
N LYS A 97 -14.69 4.96 3.56
CA LYS A 97 -14.42 3.74 2.81
C LYS A 97 -14.01 4.04 1.37
N LYS A 98 -14.69 4.96 0.69
CA LYS A 98 -14.38 5.34 -0.69
C LYS A 98 -12.96 5.91 -0.81
N ARG A 99 -12.57 6.83 0.09
CA ARG A 99 -11.22 7.41 0.11
C ARG A 99 -10.16 6.39 0.45
N ALA A 100 -10.39 5.60 1.52
CA ALA A 100 -9.47 4.56 1.94
C ALA A 100 -9.20 3.52 0.83
N ARG A 101 -10.24 3.02 0.17
CA ARG A 101 -10.09 2.10 -0.98
C ARG A 101 -9.29 2.73 -2.11
N LYS A 102 -9.58 3.99 -2.46
CA LYS A 102 -8.84 4.69 -3.51
C LYS A 102 -7.36 4.79 -3.17
N LEU A 103 -7.02 5.13 -1.92
CA LEU A 103 -5.64 5.18 -1.47
C LEU A 103 -4.98 3.80 -1.51
N CYS A 104 -5.64 2.76 -1.01
CA CYS A 104 -5.10 1.39 -1.07
C CYS A 104 -4.78 0.97 -2.51
N HIS A 105 -5.64 1.29 -3.47
CA HIS A 105 -5.35 1.03 -4.89
C HIS A 105 -4.11 1.79 -5.38
N TRP A 106 -3.94 3.05 -4.97
CA TRP A 106 -2.73 3.81 -5.29
C TRP A 106 -1.48 3.22 -4.63
N ALA A 107 -1.59 2.81 -3.37
CA ALA A 107 -0.50 2.16 -2.65
C ALA A 107 -0.05 0.87 -3.37
N ILE A 108 -1.00 0.00 -3.74
CA ILE A 108 -0.73 -1.22 -4.50
C ILE A 108 -0.07 -0.90 -5.83
N ALA A 109 -0.59 0.07 -6.58
CA ALA A 109 -0.03 0.47 -7.86
C ALA A 109 1.42 1.00 -7.75
N ASN A 110 1.82 1.45 -6.56
CA ASN A 110 3.19 1.91 -6.26
C ASN A 110 4.00 0.89 -5.45
N GLY A 111 3.57 -0.38 -5.39
CA GLY A 111 4.32 -1.47 -4.77
C GLY A 111 4.23 -1.54 -3.24
N CYS A 112 3.33 -0.78 -2.60
CA CYS A 112 3.04 -0.90 -1.17
C CYS A 112 1.88 -1.87 -0.95
N LEU A 113 2.16 -3.06 -0.40
CA LEU A 113 1.17 -4.13 -0.23
C LEU A 113 0.73 -4.34 1.22
N ALA A 114 1.29 -3.59 2.16
CA ALA A 114 0.88 -3.63 3.56
C ALA A 114 0.87 -2.21 4.13
N ILE A 115 -0.20 -1.86 4.83
CA ILE A 115 -0.38 -0.56 5.48
C ILE A 115 -0.81 -0.80 6.92
N ARG A 116 -0.10 -0.20 7.88
CA ARG A 116 -0.55 -0.11 9.25
C ARG A 116 -1.29 1.20 9.45
N SER A 117 -2.63 1.13 9.48
CA SER A 117 -3.45 2.31 9.69
C SER A 117 -3.65 2.61 11.17
N HIS A 118 -3.59 3.89 11.50
CA HIS A 118 -4.08 4.47 12.75
C HIS A 118 -5.42 5.12 12.48
N VAL A 119 -6.27 5.17 13.49
CA VAL A 119 -7.62 5.71 13.39
C VAL A 119 -7.82 6.73 14.49
N ASP A 120 -8.35 7.90 14.14
CA ASP A 120 -8.76 8.90 15.12
C ASP A 120 -10.03 8.44 15.84
N ILE A 121 -9.94 8.31 17.16
CA ILE A 121 -11.04 7.91 18.05
C ILE A 121 -11.59 9.07 18.87
N SER A 122 -11.19 10.32 18.55
CA SER A 122 -11.63 11.51 19.29
C SER A 122 -13.07 11.96 18.92
N ASP A 123 -13.71 11.29 17.96
CA ASP A 123 -15.12 11.48 17.62
C ASP A 123 -16.01 10.55 18.46
N ASP A 124 -16.91 11.10 19.26
CA ASP A 124 -17.85 10.35 20.09
C ASP A 124 -18.81 9.45 19.28
N ARG A 125 -19.02 9.76 18.01
CA ARG A 125 -19.80 8.93 17.07
C ARG A 125 -19.01 7.70 16.57
N SER A 126 -17.71 7.64 16.84
CA SER A 126 -16.80 6.55 16.44
C SER A 126 -16.88 6.16 14.95
N VAL A 127 -17.22 7.11 14.08
CA VAL A 127 -17.42 6.85 12.64
C VAL A 127 -16.18 6.25 11.99
N SER A 128 -15.00 6.72 12.37
CA SER A 128 -13.74 6.22 11.83
C SER A 128 -13.40 4.83 12.36
N TYR A 129 -13.64 4.56 13.65
CA TYR A 129 -13.27 3.29 14.29
C TYR A 129 -14.15 2.12 13.86
N THR A 130 -15.46 2.32 13.80
CA THR A 130 -16.42 1.22 13.57
C THR A 130 -16.26 0.57 12.19
N HIS A 131 -15.59 1.21 11.25
CA HIS A 131 -15.65 0.84 9.83
C HIS A 131 -14.30 0.66 9.12
N LEU A 132 -13.19 0.92 9.80
CA LEU A 132 -11.84 0.58 9.31
C LEU A 132 -11.35 -0.78 9.79
N THR A 133 -12.08 -1.49 10.61
CA THR A 133 -11.94 -2.93 10.72
C THR A 133 -12.43 -3.56 9.42
N LEU A 134 -11.69 -3.31 8.34
CA LEU A 134 -11.82 -4.11 7.13
C LEU A 134 -11.59 -5.56 7.56
N PRO A 135 -12.47 -6.49 7.19
CA PRO A 135 -12.16 -7.89 7.37
C PRO A 135 -10.80 -8.08 6.71
N THR A 136 -9.81 -8.46 7.51
CA THR A 136 -8.54 -8.94 6.98
C THR A 136 -8.88 -10.18 6.19
N ASN A 137 -9.19 -10.01 4.91
CA ASN A 137 -9.33 -11.14 4.02
C ASN A 137 -7.97 -11.85 4.01
N ARG A 138 -7.88 -12.92 4.78
CA ARG A 138 -6.81 -13.90 4.69
C ARG A 138 -6.90 -14.74 3.40
N GLU A 139 -7.68 -14.27 2.44
CA GLU A 139 -7.82 -14.90 1.13
C GLU A 139 -7.30 -13.94 0.05
N VAL A 140 -6.01 -14.02 -0.17
CA VAL A 140 -5.37 -13.73 -1.45
C VAL A 140 -4.36 -14.83 -1.73
#